data_a2a81f1dfdbcf1ccf2b90a746185330d
#
_entry.id   a2a81f1dfdbcf1ccf2b90a746185330d
#
_cell.length_a   1.000
_cell.length_b   1.000
_cell.length_c   1.000
_cell.angle_alpha   90.00
_cell.angle_beta   90.00
_cell.angle_gamma   90.00
#
_symmetry.space_group_name_H-M   'P 1'
#
loop_
_entity.id
_entity.type
_entity.pdbx_description
1 polymer ?
#
loop_
_entity_poly.entity_id
_entity_poly.type
_entity_poly.pdbx_seq_one_letter_code
_entity_poly.pdbx_strand_id
1 'polypeptide(L)'
;MKNLFTYSSFLLLITLAFVSCQKKDYSTEINPILDKYLEAWNEGNLEILDEITTLDFELRINPSFEAKNSRDLLKENISNTRMAYPDFLVTVDDRLFVSDTAVVIRWTITGTNKGKGTHPPTGKRANSNGFSIIFFAEGKLTGEWLAYSDLTWVKQLGFKMTPPWIAEE
;
A
#
# COMPACT_ATOMS: atom_id res chain seq x y z
N MET A 1 -46.80 -37.76 21.35
CA MET A 1 -46.76 -36.28 21.11
C MET A 1 -45.54 -35.57 21.74
N LYS A 2 -44.91 -36.09 22.80
CA LYS A 2 -43.73 -35.45 23.43
C LYS A 2 -42.46 -35.46 22.59
N ASN A 3 -42.27 -36.43 21.68
CA ASN A 3 -41.04 -36.56 20.89
C ASN A 3 -41.01 -35.64 19.66
N LEU A 4 -42.13 -35.18 19.14
CA LEU A 4 -42.18 -34.28 17.97
C LEU A 4 -41.72 -32.87 18.30
N PHE A 5 -41.98 -32.41 19.52
CA PHE A 5 -41.54 -31.08 19.98
C PHE A 5 -40.03 -30.99 20.20
N THR A 6 -39.40 -32.08 20.64
CA THR A 6 -37.95 -32.15 20.89
C THR A 6 -37.15 -32.08 19.58
N TYR A 7 -37.61 -32.76 18.53
CA TYR A 7 -36.93 -32.73 17.21
C TYR A 7 -37.10 -31.40 16.51
N SER A 8 -38.25 -30.73 16.66
CA SER A 8 -38.48 -29.39 16.08
C SER A 8 -37.58 -28.33 16.71
N SER A 9 -37.34 -28.37 18.02
CA SER A 9 -36.44 -27.43 18.71
C SER A 9 -34.95 -27.69 18.36
N PHE A 10 -34.59 -28.93 18.13
CA PHE A 10 -33.21 -29.32 17.74
C PHE A 10 -32.92 -28.90 16.29
N LEU A 11 -33.90 -29.03 15.40
CA LEU A 11 -33.77 -28.59 13.99
C LEU A 11 -33.68 -27.07 13.88
N LEU A 12 -34.36 -26.31 14.72
CA LEU A 12 -34.32 -24.86 14.77
C LEU A 12 -32.95 -24.33 15.28
N LEU A 13 -32.33 -25.03 16.22
CA LEU A 13 -31.02 -24.71 16.75
C LEU A 13 -29.90 -24.95 15.71
N ILE A 14 -30.03 -25.97 14.86
CA ILE A 14 -29.08 -26.29 13.81
C ILE A 14 -29.13 -25.23 12.67
N THR A 15 -30.30 -24.74 12.33
CA THR A 15 -30.45 -23.71 11.29
C THR A 15 -29.86 -22.34 11.71
N LEU A 16 -29.90 -22.02 13.00
CA LEU A 16 -29.27 -20.79 13.53
C LEU A 16 -27.73 -20.85 13.52
N ALA A 17 -27.13 -22.03 13.57
CA ALA A 17 -25.67 -22.19 13.55
C ALA A 17 -25.04 -21.96 12.16
N PHE A 18 -25.82 -22.07 11.08
CA PHE A 18 -25.33 -21.83 9.70
C PHE A 18 -25.39 -20.38 9.23
N VAL A 19 -25.97 -19.47 9.98
CA VAL A 19 -26.11 -18.04 9.59
C VAL A 19 -24.86 -17.21 9.97
N SER A 20 -23.87 -17.80 10.66
CA SER A 20 -22.83 -17.03 11.37
C SER A 20 -21.48 -16.91 10.66
N CYS A 21 -21.35 -17.16 9.37
CA CYS A 21 -20.03 -17.01 8.73
C CYS A 21 -20.09 -16.44 7.31
N GLN A 22 -20.81 -15.32 7.13
CA GLN A 22 -20.56 -14.49 5.96
C GLN A 22 -19.37 -13.59 6.28
N LYS A 23 -18.21 -13.90 5.69
CA LYS A 23 -17.04 -13.01 5.71
C LYS A 23 -17.47 -11.69 5.07
N LYS A 24 -17.47 -10.59 5.83
CA LYS A 24 -17.80 -9.27 5.30
C LYS A 24 -16.84 -8.96 4.17
N ASP A 25 -17.34 -8.61 3.00
CA ASP A 25 -16.52 -8.15 1.88
C ASP A 25 -16.25 -6.65 2.04
N TYR A 26 -15.06 -6.32 2.45
CA TYR A 26 -14.60 -4.93 2.61
C TYR A 26 -14.15 -4.28 1.30
N SER A 27 -14.08 -5.05 0.21
CA SER A 27 -13.59 -4.53 -1.07
C SER A 27 -14.43 -3.39 -1.60
N THR A 28 -15.75 -3.46 -1.45
CA THR A 28 -16.68 -2.41 -1.90
C THR A 28 -16.48 -1.09 -1.16
N GLU A 29 -16.13 -1.15 0.12
CA GLU A 29 -15.91 0.03 0.97
C GLU A 29 -14.51 0.62 0.75
N ILE A 30 -13.49 -0.22 0.67
CA ILE A 30 -12.09 0.19 0.69
C ILE A 30 -11.51 0.47 -0.70
N ASN A 31 -11.96 -0.23 -1.75
CA ASN A 31 -11.44 0.03 -3.10
C ASN A 31 -11.54 1.50 -3.54
N PRO A 32 -12.63 2.24 -3.32
CA PRO A 32 -12.67 3.66 -3.68
C PRO A 32 -11.64 4.51 -2.92
N ILE A 33 -11.32 4.14 -1.68
CA ILE A 33 -10.31 4.83 -0.85
C ILE A 33 -8.92 4.53 -1.38
N LEU A 34 -8.65 3.28 -1.77
CA LEU A 34 -7.40 2.89 -2.40
C LEU A 34 -7.19 3.57 -3.75
N ASP A 35 -8.24 3.75 -4.53
CA ASP A 35 -8.17 4.47 -5.82
C ASP A 35 -7.82 5.95 -5.61
N LYS A 36 -8.40 6.61 -4.61
CA LYS A 36 -8.00 7.96 -4.18
C LYS A 36 -6.56 8.03 -3.67
N TYR A 37 -6.11 6.99 -2.97
CA TYR A 37 -4.72 6.90 -2.52
C TYR A 37 -3.73 6.81 -3.69
N LEU A 38 -4.08 6.04 -4.72
CA LEU A 38 -3.32 5.96 -5.97
C LEU A 38 -3.33 7.27 -6.75
N GLU A 39 -4.45 8.01 -6.76
CA GLU A 39 -4.53 9.35 -7.35
C GLU A 39 -3.52 10.30 -6.70
N ALA A 40 -3.41 10.28 -5.35
CA ALA A 40 -2.41 11.10 -4.66
C ALA A 40 -0.99 10.78 -5.14
N TRP A 41 -0.63 9.52 -5.32
CA TRP A 41 0.67 9.10 -5.83
C TRP A 41 0.88 9.46 -7.31
N ASN A 42 -0.11 9.20 -8.15
CA ASN A 42 0.00 9.32 -9.61
C ASN A 42 -0.17 10.75 -10.12
N GLU A 43 -1.01 11.54 -9.47
CA GLU A 43 -1.34 12.91 -9.93
C GLU A 43 -0.76 13.99 -9.02
N GLY A 44 -0.40 13.63 -7.77
CA GLY A 44 0.12 14.58 -6.79
C GLY A 44 -0.99 15.36 -6.07
N ASN A 45 -2.22 14.87 -6.10
CA ASN A 45 -3.34 15.44 -5.35
C ASN A 45 -3.22 15.11 -3.87
N LEU A 46 -2.42 15.90 -3.14
CA LEU A 46 -2.10 15.61 -1.74
C LEU A 46 -3.24 15.95 -0.77
N GLU A 47 -4.17 16.80 -1.17
CA GLU A 47 -5.30 17.21 -0.31
C GLU A 47 -6.26 16.04 -0.07
N ILE A 48 -6.37 15.13 -1.03
CA ILE A 48 -7.22 13.93 -0.90
C ILE A 48 -6.81 13.05 0.29
N LEU A 49 -5.52 13.09 0.70
CA LEU A 49 -5.01 12.33 1.83
C LEU A 49 -5.64 12.78 3.16
N ASP A 50 -6.06 14.05 3.29
CA ASP A 50 -6.74 14.55 4.49
C ASP A 50 -8.09 13.88 4.72
N GLU A 51 -8.73 13.50 3.62
CA GLU A 51 -10.03 12.81 3.65
C GLU A 51 -9.87 11.32 3.97
N ILE A 52 -8.91 10.66 3.33
CA ILE A 52 -8.82 9.20 3.28
C ILE A 52 -7.85 8.57 4.28
N THR A 53 -7.00 9.35 4.96
CA THR A 53 -6.01 8.80 5.92
C THR A 53 -6.23 9.35 7.32
N THR A 54 -5.69 8.64 8.33
CA THR A 54 -5.59 9.17 9.70
C THR A 54 -4.42 10.16 9.83
N LEU A 55 -4.43 11.00 10.87
CA LEU A 55 -3.34 11.96 11.11
C LEU A 55 -2.01 11.27 11.44
N ASP A 56 -2.09 10.16 12.15
CA ASP A 56 -1.00 9.32 12.60
C ASP A 56 -0.70 8.16 11.64
N PHE A 57 -1.01 8.34 10.33
CA PHE A 57 -0.76 7.34 9.30
C PHE A 57 0.66 6.79 9.39
N GLU A 58 0.79 5.48 9.59
CA GLU A 58 2.09 4.81 9.72
C GLU A 58 2.66 4.46 8.35
N LEU A 59 3.82 5.04 7.98
CA LEU A 59 4.53 4.67 6.77
C LEU A 59 5.81 3.91 7.10
N ARG A 60 5.94 2.67 6.59
CA ARG A 60 7.19 1.88 6.64
C ARG A 60 7.63 1.54 5.22
N ILE A 61 8.79 2.02 4.84
CA ILE A 61 9.42 1.70 3.56
C ILE A 61 10.55 0.72 3.82
N ASN A 62 10.46 -0.47 3.23
CA ASN A 62 11.32 -1.61 3.51
C ASN A 62 11.36 -2.00 5.01
N PRO A 63 11.11 -3.26 5.39
CA PRO A 63 10.80 -3.67 6.76
C PRO A 63 11.84 -3.32 7.83
N SER A 64 13.07 -2.96 7.42
CA SER A 64 14.16 -2.58 8.32
C SER A 64 14.14 -1.12 8.79
N PHE A 65 13.27 -0.28 8.23
CA PHE A 65 13.21 1.13 8.60
C PHE A 65 12.21 1.36 9.72
N GLU A 66 12.56 2.33 10.57
CA GLU A 66 11.66 2.80 11.62
C GLU A 66 10.35 3.34 11.03
N ALA A 67 9.25 3.09 11.72
CA ALA A 67 7.97 3.66 11.34
C ALA A 67 8.02 5.19 11.45
N LYS A 68 7.47 5.86 10.45
CA LYS A 68 7.21 7.29 10.52
C LYS A 68 5.70 7.48 10.58
N ASN A 69 5.22 8.02 11.69
CA ASN A 69 3.79 8.16 11.95
C ASN A 69 3.37 9.60 11.73
N SER A 70 3.02 9.93 10.49
CA SER A 70 2.48 11.24 10.15
C SER A 70 1.97 11.26 8.72
N ARG A 71 0.75 11.72 8.53
CA ARG A 71 0.21 12.00 7.20
C ARG A 71 1.03 13.08 6.46
N ASP A 72 1.58 14.04 7.18
CA ASP A 72 2.41 15.09 6.56
C ASP A 72 3.70 14.53 5.99
N LEU A 73 4.31 13.54 6.65
CA LEU A 73 5.46 12.81 6.10
C LEU A 73 5.09 11.98 4.87
N LEU A 74 3.88 11.43 4.80
CA LEU A 74 3.39 10.77 3.58
C LEU A 74 3.27 11.79 2.44
N LYS A 75 2.67 12.95 2.69
CA LYS A 75 2.55 14.04 1.70
C LYS A 75 3.93 14.50 1.20
N GLU A 76 4.87 14.68 2.12
CA GLU A 76 6.26 15.04 1.80
C GLU A 76 6.93 13.96 0.93
N ASN A 77 6.76 12.69 1.26
CA ASN A 77 7.32 11.58 0.49
C ASN A 77 6.78 11.54 -0.94
N ILE A 78 5.48 11.69 -1.13
CA ILE A 78 4.85 11.76 -2.45
C ILE A 78 5.38 12.98 -3.23
N SER A 79 5.42 14.15 -2.60
CA SER A 79 5.92 15.39 -3.22
C SER A 79 7.37 15.24 -3.68
N ASN A 80 8.25 14.73 -2.82
CA ASN A 80 9.66 14.53 -3.13
C ASN A 80 9.86 13.49 -4.25
N THR A 81 9.07 12.42 -4.23
CA THR A 81 9.10 11.40 -5.29
C THR A 81 8.70 12.00 -6.63
N ARG A 82 7.61 12.76 -6.68
CA ARG A 82 7.16 13.40 -7.93
C ARG A 82 8.07 14.53 -8.38
N MET A 83 8.75 15.21 -7.47
CA MET A 83 9.80 16.19 -7.82
C MET A 83 10.97 15.50 -8.53
N ALA A 84 11.44 14.37 -8.03
CA ALA A 84 12.53 13.61 -8.63
C ALA A 84 12.11 12.91 -9.94
N TYR A 85 10.87 12.43 -10.00
CA TYR A 85 10.28 11.65 -11.10
C TYR A 85 8.92 12.26 -11.51
N PRO A 86 8.90 13.34 -12.35
CA PRO A 86 7.65 14.04 -12.69
C PRO A 86 6.59 13.17 -13.37
N ASP A 87 7.01 12.09 -14.01
CA ASP A 87 6.15 11.07 -14.64
C ASP A 87 6.02 9.79 -13.79
N PHE A 88 6.17 9.91 -12.45
CA PHE A 88 6.01 8.78 -11.54
C PHE A 88 4.60 8.19 -11.65
N LEU A 89 4.54 6.87 -11.82
CA LEU A 89 3.29 6.14 -11.98
C LEU A 89 3.33 4.85 -11.18
N VAL A 90 2.31 4.65 -10.36
CA VAL A 90 2.00 3.40 -9.68
C VAL A 90 0.87 2.70 -10.43
N THR A 91 1.11 1.47 -10.87
CA THR A 91 0.09 0.59 -11.44
C THR A 91 -0.17 -0.55 -10.47
N VAL A 92 -1.42 -0.74 -10.06
CA VAL A 92 -1.81 -1.87 -9.22
C VAL A 92 -2.00 -3.10 -10.10
N ASP A 93 -1.26 -4.16 -9.78
CA ASP A 93 -1.34 -5.44 -10.47
C ASP A 93 -2.38 -6.35 -9.82
N ASP A 94 -2.54 -6.26 -8.47
CA ASP A 94 -3.43 -7.13 -7.72
C ASP A 94 -3.80 -6.54 -6.34
N ARG A 95 -4.97 -6.89 -5.80
CA ARG A 95 -5.47 -6.52 -4.47
C ARG A 95 -6.03 -7.74 -3.75
N LEU A 96 -5.46 -8.08 -2.62
CA LEU A 96 -5.86 -9.22 -1.79
C LEU A 96 -6.29 -8.74 -0.41
N PHE A 97 -7.58 -8.78 -0.10
CA PHE A 97 -8.10 -8.49 1.23
C PHE A 97 -7.81 -9.66 2.17
N VAL A 98 -6.86 -9.46 3.09
CA VAL A 98 -6.36 -10.53 3.98
C VAL A 98 -7.07 -10.55 5.33
N SER A 99 -7.64 -9.42 5.75
CA SER A 99 -8.44 -9.31 6.96
C SER A 99 -9.47 -8.19 6.83
N ASP A 100 -10.20 -7.92 7.90
CA ASP A 100 -11.12 -6.80 8.05
C ASP A 100 -10.42 -5.45 8.27
N THR A 101 -9.11 -5.45 8.38
CA THR A 101 -8.28 -4.26 8.65
C THR A 101 -7.07 -4.13 7.73
N ALA A 102 -6.88 -5.05 6.77
CA ALA A 102 -5.70 -5.03 5.91
C ALA A 102 -5.95 -5.59 4.50
N VAL A 103 -5.31 -4.97 3.54
CA VAL A 103 -5.22 -5.40 2.15
C VAL A 103 -3.76 -5.46 1.72
N VAL A 104 -3.39 -6.53 1.01
CA VAL A 104 -2.10 -6.61 0.32
C VAL A 104 -2.31 -6.15 -1.12
N ILE A 105 -1.48 -5.22 -1.55
CA ILE A 105 -1.45 -4.71 -2.92
C ILE A 105 -0.12 -5.09 -3.55
N ARG A 106 -0.16 -5.72 -4.71
CA ARG A 106 1.00 -5.89 -5.58
C ARG A 106 0.96 -4.79 -6.64
N TRP A 107 2.10 -4.16 -6.88
CA TRP A 107 2.19 -3.00 -7.77
C TRP A 107 3.49 -2.95 -8.55
N THR A 108 3.44 -2.21 -9.65
CA THR A 108 4.59 -1.82 -10.46
C THR A 108 4.70 -0.30 -10.47
N ILE A 109 5.90 0.22 -10.24
CA ILE A 109 6.21 1.65 -10.36
C ILE A 109 7.10 1.91 -11.57
N THR A 110 6.89 3.08 -12.19
CA THR A 110 7.76 3.59 -13.25
C THR A 110 8.02 5.08 -13.02
N GLY A 111 9.14 5.59 -13.53
CA GLY A 111 9.44 7.01 -13.48
C GLY A 111 10.74 7.35 -14.19
N THR A 112 10.85 8.57 -14.68
CA THR A 112 12.07 9.11 -15.31
C THR A 112 12.73 10.10 -14.35
N ASN A 113 13.98 9.82 -13.97
CA ASN A 113 14.75 10.66 -13.04
C ASN A 113 15.18 11.99 -13.72
N LYS A 114 14.30 12.99 -13.67
CA LYS A 114 14.50 14.30 -14.30
C LYS A 114 14.71 15.44 -13.31
N GLY A 115 14.24 15.28 -12.08
CA GLY A 115 14.25 16.34 -11.09
C GLY A 115 15.22 16.11 -9.94
N LYS A 116 15.23 17.06 -9.01
CA LYS A 116 16.03 16.94 -7.77
C LYS A 116 15.42 15.88 -6.85
N GLY A 117 16.25 15.06 -6.24
CA GLY A 117 15.86 14.04 -5.27
C GLY A 117 17.10 13.51 -4.54
N THR A 118 16.98 12.33 -3.94
CA THR A 118 18.10 11.64 -3.26
C THR A 118 19.28 11.39 -4.22
N HIS A 119 19.00 11.22 -5.51
CA HIS A 119 19.99 11.01 -6.53
C HIS A 119 19.99 12.18 -7.53
N PRO A 120 21.16 12.55 -8.12
CA PRO A 120 21.19 13.55 -9.18
C PRO A 120 20.37 13.08 -10.38
N PRO A 121 19.75 14.03 -11.14
CA PRO A 121 18.96 13.67 -12.31
C PRO A 121 19.83 13.03 -13.40
N THR A 122 19.43 11.85 -13.85
CA THR A 122 20.13 11.07 -14.87
C THR A 122 19.42 11.09 -16.22
N GLY A 123 18.18 11.55 -16.27
CA GLY A 123 17.30 11.49 -17.44
C GLY A 123 16.83 10.08 -17.80
N LYS A 124 17.20 9.07 -17.03
CA LYS A 124 16.86 7.68 -17.32
C LYS A 124 15.53 7.29 -16.70
N ARG A 125 14.81 6.41 -17.39
CA ARG A 125 13.60 5.77 -16.88
C ARG A 125 13.96 4.49 -16.14
N ALA A 126 13.30 4.27 -15.01
CA ALA A 126 13.38 3.04 -14.25
C ALA A 126 11.98 2.45 -14.03
N ASN A 127 11.94 1.16 -13.75
CA ASN A 127 10.77 0.44 -13.24
C ASN A 127 11.18 -0.48 -12.10
N SER A 128 10.26 -0.71 -11.19
CA SER A 128 10.38 -1.72 -10.13
C SER A 128 9.00 -2.21 -9.77
N ASN A 129 8.94 -3.40 -9.22
CA ASN A 129 7.73 -3.94 -8.63
C ASN A 129 7.92 -4.15 -7.13
N GLY A 130 6.83 -4.20 -6.43
CA GLY A 130 6.82 -4.39 -5.00
C GLY A 130 5.44 -4.80 -4.51
N PHE A 131 5.31 -4.79 -3.21
CA PHE A 131 4.03 -4.99 -2.56
C PHE A 131 3.91 -4.08 -1.33
N SER A 132 2.67 -3.77 -1.00
CA SER A 132 2.31 -3.06 0.22
C SER A 132 1.31 -3.86 1.01
N ILE A 133 1.40 -3.80 2.33
CA ILE A 133 0.31 -4.09 3.23
C ILE A 133 -0.26 -2.74 3.64
N ILE A 134 -1.50 -2.47 3.25
CA ILE A 134 -2.20 -1.24 3.62
C ILE A 134 -3.20 -1.59 4.71
N PHE A 135 -3.13 -0.88 5.81
CA PHE A 135 -4.01 -1.02 6.96
C PHE A 135 -5.13 0.01 6.89
N PHE A 136 -6.31 -0.38 7.34
CA PHE A 136 -7.46 0.51 7.38
C PHE A 136 -8.34 0.23 8.60
N ALA A 137 -9.02 1.28 9.07
CA ALA A 137 -10.03 1.22 10.12
C ALA A 137 -11.03 2.35 9.91
N GLU A 138 -12.28 2.12 10.22
CA GLU A 138 -13.35 3.14 10.22
C GLU A 138 -13.42 3.95 8.91
N GLY A 139 -13.23 3.29 7.76
CA GLY A 139 -13.28 3.92 6.45
C GLY A 139 -12.09 4.83 6.13
N LYS A 140 -10.96 4.70 6.83
CA LYS A 140 -9.72 5.44 6.57
C LYS A 140 -8.52 4.51 6.52
N LEU A 141 -7.51 4.89 5.75
CA LEU A 141 -6.21 4.23 5.77
C LEU A 141 -5.42 4.69 7.00
N THR A 142 -4.89 3.72 7.74
CA THR A 142 -4.16 3.95 9.00
C THR A 142 -2.66 3.73 8.86
N GLY A 143 -2.23 3.07 7.79
CA GLY A 143 -0.80 2.86 7.55
C GLY A 143 -0.52 2.04 6.30
N GLU A 144 0.74 2.06 5.91
CA GLU A 144 1.28 1.27 4.81
C GLU A 144 2.67 0.75 5.16
N TRP A 145 2.87 -0.55 4.99
CA TRP A 145 4.19 -1.18 4.98
C TRP A 145 4.48 -1.64 3.56
N LEU A 146 5.52 -1.08 2.95
CA LEU A 146 5.86 -1.39 1.57
C LEU A 146 7.29 -1.91 1.44
N ALA A 147 7.50 -2.79 0.48
CA ALA A 147 8.80 -3.32 0.13
C ALA A 147 8.98 -3.40 -1.39
N TYR A 148 10.14 -2.96 -1.84
CA TYR A 148 10.55 -3.02 -3.24
C TYR A 148 12.08 -3.09 -3.35
N SER A 149 12.59 -3.33 -4.55
CA SER A 149 14.02 -3.43 -4.78
C SER A 149 14.63 -2.08 -5.20
N ASP A 150 15.14 -1.32 -4.21
CA ASP A 150 15.90 -0.08 -4.45
C ASP A 150 17.10 -0.32 -5.38
N LEU A 151 17.79 -1.45 -5.19
CA LEU A 151 18.94 -1.79 -6.01
C LEU A 151 18.59 -1.94 -7.49
N THR A 152 17.43 -2.56 -7.79
CA THR A 152 16.94 -2.67 -9.16
C THR A 152 16.67 -1.31 -9.76
N TRP A 153 16.06 -0.41 -8.99
CA TRP A 153 15.75 0.95 -9.38
C TRP A 153 17.01 1.76 -9.71
N VAL A 154 17.96 1.85 -8.77
CA VAL A 154 19.16 2.68 -8.93
C VAL A 154 20.10 2.17 -10.02
N LYS A 155 20.19 0.84 -10.23
CA LYS A 155 20.95 0.27 -11.36
C LYS A 155 20.41 0.73 -12.73
N GLN A 156 19.10 0.80 -12.91
CA GLN A 156 18.47 1.27 -14.14
C GLN A 156 18.72 2.77 -14.36
N LEU A 157 18.86 3.56 -13.30
CA LEU A 157 19.26 4.96 -13.36
C LEU A 157 20.75 5.12 -13.76
N GLY A 158 21.51 4.04 -13.80
CA GLY A 158 22.92 4.03 -14.24
C GLY A 158 23.94 4.11 -13.11
N PHE A 159 23.49 4.03 -11.85
CA PHE A 159 24.41 3.92 -10.73
C PHE A 159 25.08 2.55 -10.70
N LYS A 160 26.37 2.53 -10.39
CA LYS A 160 27.16 1.31 -10.22
C LYS A 160 27.42 1.08 -8.75
N MET A 161 27.30 -0.16 -8.31
CA MET A 161 27.81 -0.55 -7.00
C MET A 161 29.29 -0.89 -7.12
N THR A 162 30.12 -0.18 -6.38
CA THR A 162 31.54 -0.48 -6.26
C THR A 162 31.76 -1.23 -4.95
N PRO A 163 32.28 -2.45 -4.99
CA PRO A 163 32.65 -3.16 -3.76
C PRO A 163 33.67 -2.36 -2.96
N PRO A 164 33.63 -2.34 -1.61
CA PRO A 164 34.52 -1.53 -0.78
C PRO A 164 35.99 -1.75 -1.04
N TRP A 165 36.38 -2.97 -1.41
CA TRP A 165 37.77 -3.32 -1.70
C TRP A 165 38.29 -2.86 -3.08
N ILE A 166 37.46 -2.23 -3.91
CA ILE A 166 37.87 -1.64 -5.21
C ILE A 166 37.87 -0.10 -5.13
N ALA A 167 37.31 0.49 -4.08
CA ALA A 167 37.15 1.93 -3.94
C ALA A 167 38.41 2.68 -3.44
N GLU A 168 39.54 2.00 -3.25
CA GLU A 168 40.77 2.56 -2.68
C GLU A 168 41.89 2.82 -3.75
N GLU A 169 41.56 2.91 -5.03
CA GLU A 169 42.51 3.35 -6.06
C GLU A 169 42.22 4.83 -6.48
#